data_226efdb2ed59295e8417fb242a52b2a5
#
_entry.id   226efdb2ed59295e8417fb242a52b2a5
#
_cell.length_a   1.000
_cell.length_b   1.000
_cell.length_c   1.000
_cell.angle_alpha   90.00
_cell.angle_beta   90.00
_cell.angle_gamma   90.00
#
_symmetry.space_group_name_H-M   'P 1'
#
loop_
_entity.id
_entity.type
_entity.pdbx_description
1 polymer ?
#
loop_
_entity_poly.entity_id
_entity_poly.type
_entity_poly.pdbx_seq_one_letter_code
_entity_poly.pdbx_strand_id
1 'polypeptide(L)'
;MNYGDLTTAIQSYSEVDSNGLTSTTLATIVQNAENRIYRETNIDAFRLYASAVCVTGVSTVSVPSGLRNIRYVELIDSSGNVSNLMQKDSSYLAEYNPQPNNSTYYSEPLYWANFNAVNWFVAPTPDNNYTINIAYYQQPVSITSSTTSTSYVSVYAQDLLLYA
;
A
#
# COMPACT_ATOMS: atom_id res chain seq x y z
N MET A 1 -5.41 15.13 18.70
CA MET A 1 -5.53 14.14 19.80
C MET A 1 -4.45 13.10 19.61
N ASN A 2 -3.66 12.79 20.64
CA ASN A 2 -2.70 11.69 20.60
C ASN A 2 -3.34 10.39 21.11
N TYR A 3 -2.58 9.28 21.09
CA TYR A 3 -3.10 7.98 21.52
C TYR A 3 -3.50 7.97 23.01
N GLY A 4 -2.73 8.63 23.89
CA GLY A 4 -3.04 8.72 25.32
C GLY A 4 -4.33 9.50 25.59
N ASP A 5 -4.55 10.61 24.86
CA ASP A 5 -5.80 11.37 24.97
C ASP A 5 -7.00 10.54 24.48
N LEU A 6 -6.81 9.79 23.37
CA LEU A 6 -7.85 8.91 22.81
C LEU A 6 -8.27 7.81 23.80
N THR A 7 -7.29 7.13 24.40
CA THR A 7 -7.58 6.08 25.39
C THR A 7 -8.32 6.62 26.61
N THR A 8 -7.93 7.81 27.08
CA THR A 8 -8.63 8.49 28.18
C THR A 8 -10.06 8.85 27.80
N ALA A 9 -10.26 9.36 26.57
CA ALA A 9 -11.60 9.67 26.07
C ALA A 9 -12.48 8.41 25.96
N ILE A 10 -11.96 7.31 25.41
CA ILE A 10 -12.70 6.04 25.28
C ILE A 10 -13.13 5.53 26.67
N GLN A 11 -12.23 5.53 27.65
CA GLN A 11 -12.56 5.10 29.02
C GLN A 11 -13.62 5.98 29.68
N SER A 12 -13.53 7.31 29.47
CA SER A 12 -14.52 8.27 29.97
C SER A 12 -15.90 8.07 29.33
N TYR A 13 -15.95 7.85 28.01
CA TYR A 13 -17.24 7.63 27.32
C TYR A 13 -17.88 6.28 27.65
N SER A 14 -17.07 5.23 27.84
CA SER A 14 -17.57 3.90 28.21
C SER A 14 -17.88 3.73 29.67
N GLU A 15 -17.51 4.70 30.52
CA GLU A 15 -17.59 4.62 31.98
C GLU A 15 -16.87 3.39 32.57
N VAL A 16 -15.82 2.91 31.86
CA VAL A 16 -15.02 1.74 32.23
C VAL A 16 -13.61 2.14 32.54
N ASP A 17 -13.10 1.74 33.70
CA ASP A 17 -11.76 2.02 34.17
C ASP A 17 -10.69 1.13 33.48
N SER A 18 -9.43 1.35 33.86
CA SER A 18 -8.28 0.60 33.33
C SER A 18 -8.27 -0.88 33.70
N ASN A 19 -9.09 -1.33 34.65
CA ASN A 19 -9.22 -2.74 35.01
C ASN A 19 -10.18 -3.45 34.03
N GLY A 20 -11.22 -2.76 33.59
CA GLY A 20 -12.15 -3.27 32.58
C GLY A 20 -11.62 -3.13 31.14
N LEU A 21 -11.01 -1.98 30.80
CA LEU A 21 -10.39 -1.73 29.50
C LEU A 21 -8.86 -1.63 29.65
N THR A 22 -8.19 -2.77 29.54
CA THR A 22 -6.72 -2.82 29.60
C THR A 22 -6.07 -2.11 28.41
N SER A 23 -4.81 -1.69 28.56
CA SER A 23 -4.05 -1.04 27.47
C SER A 23 -3.98 -1.91 26.20
N THR A 24 -3.89 -3.23 26.35
CA THR A 24 -3.89 -4.17 25.22
C THR A 24 -5.24 -4.21 24.51
N THR A 25 -6.33 -4.23 25.27
CA THR A 25 -7.69 -4.21 24.71
C THR A 25 -7.95 -2.88 23.97
N LEU A 26 -7.57 -1.76 24.57
CA LEU A 26 -7.69 -0.44 23.95
C LEU A 26 -6.87 -0.36 22.65
N ALA A 27 -5.63 -0.84 22.65
CA ALA A 27 -4.82 -0.88 21.44
C ALA A 27 -5.50 -1.68 20.33
N THR A 28 -6.06 -2.84 20.64
CA THR A 28 -6.78 -3.67 19.67
C THR A 28 -8.02 -2.97 19.11
N ILE A 29 -8.81 -2.33 19.98
CA ILE A 29 -10.02 -1.57 19.57
C ILE A 29 -9.62 -0.44 18.62
N VAL A 30 -8.64 0.35 18.99
CA VAL A 30 -8.16 1.49 18.18
C VAL A 30 -7.58 1.02 16.84
N GLN A 31 -6.78 -0.05 16.81
CA GLN A 31 -6.27 -0.62 15.57
C GLN A 31 -7.39 -1.11 14.65
N ASN A 32 -8.43 -1.73 15.20
CA ASN A 32 -9.58 -2.18 14.43
C ASN A 32 -10.36 -0.99 13.84
N ALA A 33 -10.55 0.08 14.61
CA ALA A 33 -11.18 1.31 14.15
C ALA A 33 -10.34 1.96 13.00
N GLU A 34 -9.04 2.11 13.18
CA GLU A 34 -8.14 2.61 12.14
C GLU A 34 -8.21 1.75 10.87
N ASN A 35 -8.12 0.44 11.01
CA ASN A 35 -8.21 -0.49 9.89
C ASN A 35 -9.53 -0.41 9.14
N ARG A 36 -10.64 -0.17 9.84
CA ARG A 36 -11.95 0.06 9.24
C ARG A 36 -11.98 1.35 8.46
N ILE A 37 -11.55 2.47 9.07
CA ILE A 37 -11.47 3.77 8.41
C ILE A 37 -10.62 3.69 7.13
N TYR A 38 -9.41 3.15 7.23
CA TYR A 38 -8.50 3.05 6.10
C TYR A 38 -8.99 2.10 5.00
N ARG A 39 -9.80 1.10 5.33
CA ARG A 39 -10.38 0.18 4.35
C ARG A 39 -11.54 0.80 3.57
N GLU A 40 -12.33 1.61 4.24
CA GLU A 40 -13.51 2.24 3.65
C GLU A 40 -13.20 3.56 2.94
N THR A 41 -12.06 4.21 3.30
CA THR A 41 -11.70 5.53 2.76
C THR A 41 -10.35 5.52 2.03
N ASN A 42 -10.28 6.26 0.92
CA ASN A 42 -9.03 6.57 0.23
C ASN A 42 -8.69 8.05 0.44
N ILE A 43 -8.10 8.34 1.60
CA ILE A 43 -7.72 9.71 1.96
C ILE A 43 -6.45 10.09 1.18
N ASP A 44 -6.49 11.19 0.44
CA ASP A 44 -5.36 11.64 -0.40
C ASP A 44 -4.07 11.90 0.39
N ALA A 45 -4.16 12.18 1.69
CA ALA A 45 -3.00 12.32 2.57
C ALA A 45 -2.15 11.03 2.69
N PHE A 46 -2.70 9.88 2.34
CA PHE A 46 -2.00 8.58 2.35
C PHE A 46 -1.54 8.14 0.96
N ARG A 47 -1.69 9.02 -0.03
CA ARG A 47 -1.19 8.76 -1.37
C ARG A 47 0.33 8.97 -1.41
N LEU A 48 1.04 7.95 -1.84
CA LEU A 48 2.48 7.95 -2.01
C LEU A 48 2.87 7.58 -3.44
N TYR A 49 4.10 7.93 -3.77
CA TYR A 49 4.75 7.56 -5.00
C TYR A 49 6.02 6.78 -4.67
N ALA A 50 6.23 5.67 -5.34
CA ALA A 50 7.45 4.89 -5.23
C ALA A 50 7.96 4.56 -6.61
N SER A 51 9.27 4.39 -6.72
CA SER A 51 9.92 3.97 -7.95
C SER A 51 10.64 2.65 -7.71
N ALA A 52 10.56 1.77 -8.70
CA ALA A 52 11.29 0.50 -8.73
C ALA A 52 12.00 0.34 -10.08
N VAL A 53 13.08 -0.42 -10.08
CA VAL A 53 13.81 -0.72 -11.33
C VAL A 53 13.28 -2.01 -11.92
N CYS A 54 12.90 -1.94 -13.18
CA CYS A 54 12.57 -3.08 -14.02
C CYS A 54 13.83 -3.46 -14.79
N VAL A 55 14.47 -4.56 -14.41
CA VAL A 55 15.78 -4.96 -14.92
C VAL A 55 15.62 -5.81 -16.18
N THR A 56 16.46 -5.56 -17.18
CA THR A 56 16.54 -6.36 -18.42
C THR A 56 16.57 -7.86 -18.12
N GLY A 57 15.71 -8.61 -18.76
CA GLY A 57 15.66 -10.07 -18.65
C GLY A 57 15.02 -10.59 -17.36
N VAL A 58 14.51 -9.70 -16.49
CA VAL A 58 13.85 -10.06 -15.23
C VAL A 58 12.37 -9.70 -15.30
N SER A 59 11.49 -10.69 -15.29
CA SER A 59 10.05 -10.52 -15.39
C SER A 59 9.37 -10.15 -14.07
N THR A 60 10.13 -9.87 -13.01
CA THR A 60 9.59 -9.51 -11.70
C THR A 60 10.14 -8.17 -11.21
N VAL A 61 9.29 -7.41 -10.52
CA VAL A 61 9.64 -6.10 -9.94
C VAL A 61 9.20 -6.06 -8.49
N SER A 62 10.04 -5.51 -7.62
CA SER A 62 9.73 -5.36 -6.20
C SER A 62 8.62 -4.34 -5.97
N VAL A 63 7.72 -4.66 -5.05
CA VAL A 63 6.57 -3.82 -4.65
C VAL A 63 6.88 -3.06 -3.37
N PRO A 64 6.46 -1.79 -3.23
CA PRO A 64 6.59 -1.05 -1.98
C PRO A 64 5.85 -1.75 -0.83
N SER A 65 6.46 -1.73 0.37
CA SER A 65 5.80 -2.23 1.57
C SER A 65 4.60 -1.38 1.96
N GLY A 66 3.57 -2.01 2.55
CA GLY A 66 2.37 -1.30 3.00
C GLY A 66 1.47 -0.79 1.86
N LEU A 67 1.68 -1.26 0.64
CA LEU A 67 0.81 -0.95 -0.49
C LEU A 67 -0.59 -1.52 -0.25
N ARG A 68 -1.60 -0.67 -0.35
CA ARG A 68 -2.98 -1.00 -0.11
C ARG A 68 -3.84 -0.96 -1.38
N ASN A 69 -3.85 0.15 -2.04
CA ASN A 69 -4.63 0.35 -3.26
C ASN A 69 -3.79 1.11 -4.29
N ILE A 70 -3.75 0.59 -5.51
CA ILE A 70 -2.96 1.14 -6.60
C ILE A 70 -3.83 2.11 -7.39
N ARG A 71 -3.28 3.28 -7.71
CA ARG A 71 -3.93 4.27 -8.57
C ARG A 71 -3.53 4.08 -10.01
N TYR A 72 -2.25 4.03 -10.28
CA TYR A 72 -1.69 3.75 -11.60
C TYR A 72 -0.24 3.30 -11.47
N VAL A 73 0.25 2.67 -12.53
CA VAL A 73 1.62 2.21 -12.67
C VAL A 73 2.13 2.69 -14.01
N GLU A 74 3.25 3.43 -13.99
CA GLU A 74 3.91 3.98 -15.17
C GLU A 74 5.26 3.32 -15.37
N LEU A 75 5.61 3.10 -16.62
CA LEU A 75 6.93 2.69 -17.07
C LEU A 75 7.63 3.89 -17.71
N ILE A 76 8.87 4.13 -17.36
CA ILE A 76 9.69 5.20 -17.92
C ILE A 76 10.92 4.58 -18.57
N ASP A 77 11.13 4.88 -19.84
CA ASP A 77 12.31 4.44 -20.59
C ASP A 77 13.55 5.32 -20.30
N SER A 78 14.69 4.95 -20.86
CA SER A 78 15.95 5.71 -20.70
C SER A 78 15.93 7.10 -21.35
N SER A 79 14.96 7.37 -22.22
CA SER A 79 14.75 8.66 -22.89
C SER A 79 13.76 9.56 -22.14
N GLY A 80 13.14 9.04 -21.07
CA GLY A 80 12.14 9.74 -20.27
C GLY A 80 10.71 9.65 -20.83
N ASN A 81 10.46 8.81 -21.84
CA ASN A 81 9.09 8.56 -22.30
C ASN A 81 8.34 7.73 -21.28
N VAL A 82 7.08 8.09 -21.06
CA VAL A 82 6.20 7.46 -20.07
C VAL A 82 5.11 6.66 -20.76
N SER A 83 4.97 5.39 -20.39
CA SER A 83 3.87 4.52 -20.80
C SER A 83 3.15 3.96 -19.56
N ASN A 84 1.82 3.77 -19.66
CA ASN A 84 1.04 3.20 -18.55
C ASN A 84 1.00 1.69 -18.66
N LEU A 85 1.34 1.00 -17.57
CA LEU A 85 1.19 -0.45 -17.48
C LEU A 85 -0.24 -0.81 -17.07
N MET A 86 -0.87 -1.71 -17.83
CA MET A 86 -2.21 -2.21 -17.52
C MET A 86 -2.14 -3.40 -16.57
N GLN A 87 -2.97 -3.36 -15.53
CA GLN A 87 -3.13 -4.51 -14.63
C GLN A 87 -3.87 -5.65 -15.34
N LYS A 88 -3.35 -6.86 -15.25
CA LYS A 88 -3.97 -8.09 -15.72
C LYS A 88 -3.91 -9.16 -14.62
N ASP A 89 -4.60 -10.26 -14.83
CA ASP A 89 -4.46 -11.44 -13.99
C ASP A 89 -3.13 -12.16 -14.26
N SER A 90 -2.60 -12.84 -13.25
CA SER A 90 -1.33 -13.58 -13.38
C SER A 90 -1.43 -14.73 -14.39
N SER A 91 -2.59 -15.36 -14.52
CA SER A 91 -2.82 -16.41 -15.54
C SER A 91 -2.76 -15.84 -16.95
N TYR A 92 -3.31 -14.64 -17.17
CA TYR A 92 -3.19 -13.95 -18.45
C TYR A 92 -1.72 -13.68 -18.81
N LEU A 93 -0.91 -13.21 -17.86
CA LEU A 93 0.50 -12.94 -18.11
C LEU A 93 1.28 -14.24 -18.42
N ALA A 94 0.95 -15.35 -17.77
CA ALA A 94 1.56 -16.64 -18.04
C ALA A 94 1.24 -17.15 -19.46
N GLU A 95 0.03 -16.93 -19.96
CA GLU A 95 -0.35 -17.25 -21.34
C GLU A 95 0.26 -16.27 -22.36
N TYR A 96 0.29 -14.98 -22.03
CA TYR A 96 0.82 -13.93 -22.91
C TYR A 96 2.33 -14.03 -23.07
N ASN A 97 3.07 -14.38 -22.03
CA ASN A 97 4.52 -14.55 -22.02
C ASN A 97 4.92 -15.95 -21.51
N PRO A 98 4.69 -17.01 -22.29
CA PRO A 98 4.93 -18.39 -21.85
C PRO A 98 6.40 -18.75 -21.71
N GLN A 99 7.31 -17.93 -22.26
CA GLN A 99 8.76 -18.13 -22.22
C GLN A 99 9.48 -16.89 -21.67
N PRO A 100 9.28 -16.54 -20.40
CA PRO A 100 9.76 -15.28 -19.82
C PRO A 100 11.30 -15.18 -19.76
N ASN A 101 12.01 -16.29 -19.90
CA ASN A 101 13.48 -16.33 -19.89
C ASN A 101 14.11 -16.41 -21.29
N ASN A 102 13.31 -16.40 -22.37
CA ASN A 102 13.80 -16.44 -23.72
C ASN A 102 13.97 -15.02 -24.28
N SER A 103 15.22 -14.61 -24.45
CA SER A 103 15.57 -13.24 -24.88
C SER A 103 14.99 -12.81 -26.24
N THR A 104 14.57 -13.76 -27.07
CA THR A 104 13.89 -13.49 -28.35
C THR A 104 12.56 -12.77 -28.16
N TYR A 105 11.90 -12.96 -27.01
CA TYR A 105 10.59 -12.40 -26.68
C TYR A 105 10.66 -11.22 -25.70
N TYR A 106 11.87 -10.72 -25.42
CA TYR A 106 12.02 -9.53 -24.60
C TYR A 106 11.54 -8.30 -25.36
N SER A 107 10.80 -7.45 -24.66
CA SER A 107 10.27 -6.20 -25.21
C SER A 107 9.90 -5.25 -24.07
N GLU A 108 9.52 -4.03 -24.41
CA GLU A 108 8.97 -3.08 -23.45
C GLU A 108 7.75 -3.69 -22.72
N PRO A 109 7.71 -3.69 -21.38
CA PRO A 109 6.58 -4.16 -20.62
C PRO A 109 5.31 -3.35 -20.88
N LEU A 110 4.16 -4.03 -21.02
CA LEU A 110 2.85 -3.44 -21.25
C LEU A 110 1.88 -3.76 -20.13
N TYR A 111 2.10 -4.87 -19.45
CA TYR A 111 1.21 -5.41 -18.42
C TYR A 111 1.96 -5.71 -17.12
N TRP A 112 1.22 -5.63 -16.03
CA TRP A 112 1.68 -6.11 -14.75
C TRP A 112 0.59 -6.93 -14.05
N ALA A 113 0.99 -7.84 -13.18
CA ALA A 113 0.12 -8.65 -12.32
C ALA A 113 0.73 -8.89 -10.96
N ASN A 114 -0.10 -9.15 -9.96
CA ASN A 114 0.38 -9.58 -8.65
C ASN A 114 1.02 -10.98 -8.78
N PHE A 115 2.25 -11.11 -8.28
CA PHE A 115 2.92 -12.39 -8.16
C PHE A 115 2.86 -12.93 -6.73
N ASN A 116 3.29 -12.08 -5.79
CA ASN A 116 3.19 -12.34 -4.36
C ASN A 116 3.14 -11.01 -3.58
N ALA A 117 3.22 -11.07 -2.25
CA ALA A 117 3.12 -9.88 -1.39
C ALA A 117 4.24 -8.83 -1.60
N VAL A 118 5.35 -9.21 -2.24
CA VAL A 118 6.55 -8.36 -2.38
C VAL A 118 6.99 -8.14 -3.82
N ASN A 119 6.41 -8.86 -4.79
CA ASN A 119 6.77 -8.75 -6.21
C ASN A 119 5.55 -8.76 -7.11
N TRP A 120 5.65 -8.04 -8.21
CA TRP A 120 4.77 -8.13 -9.36
C TRP A 120 5.45 -8.84 -10.52
N PHE A 121 4.66 -9.50 -11.35
CA PHE A 121 5.05 -9.87 -12.71
C PHE A 121 4.86 -8.70 -13.65
N VAL A 122 5.80 -8.56 -14.60
CA VAL A 122 5.68 -7.66 -15.75
C VAL A 122 5.82 -8.47 -17.03
N ALA A 123 5.06 -8.10 -18.05
CA ALA A 123 5.08 -8.77 -19.34
C ALA A 123 4.86 -7.78 -20.50
N PRO A 124 5.57 -7.96 -21.62
CA PRO A 124 6.69 -8.88 -21.86
C PRO A 124 7.84 -8.73 -20.85
N THR A 125 8.76 -9.71 -20.82
CA THR A 125 10.01 -9.57 -20.06
C THR A 125 10.82 -8.40 -20.63
N PRO A 126 11.35 -7.49 -19.79
CA PRO A 126 12.03 -6.28 -20.24
C PRO A 126 13.24 -6.54 -21.12
N ASP A 127 13.34 -5.85 -22.23
CA ASP A 127 14.50 -5.84 -23.14
C ASP A 127 15.58 -4.84 -22.71
N ASN A 128 15.21 -3.85 -21.90
CA ASN A 128 16.08 -2.83 -21.33
C ASN A 128 15.77 -2.59 -19.86
N ASN A 129 16.60 -1.78 -19.19
CA ASN A 129 16.28 -1.28 -17.87
C ASN A 129 15.27 -0.13 -17.96
N TYR A 130 14.17 -0.26 -17.24
CA TYR A 130 13.13 0.75 -17.13
C TYR A 130 12.94 1.16 -15.67
N THR A 131 12.37 2.34 -15.46
CA THR A 131 11.89 2.75 -14.14
C THR A 131 10.38 2.57 -14.09
N ILE A 132 9.88 1.87 -13.08
CA ILE A 132 8.44 1.79 -12.80
C ILE A 132 8.12 2.78 -11.71
N ASN A 133 7.19 3.71 -11.97
CA ASN A 133 6.60 4.59 -10.97
C ASN A 133 5.23 4.06 -10.57
N ILE A 134 4.99 4.00 -9.28
CA ILE A 134 3.78 3.45 -8.68
C ILE A 134 3.12 4.54 -7.85
N ALA A 135 1.91 4.94 -8.21
CA ALA A 135 1.07 5.79 -7.38
C ALA A 135 0.10 4.89 -6.59
N TYR A 136 0.13 4.97 -5.27
CA TYR A 136 -0.64 4.07 -4.41
C TYR A 136 -1.05 4.73 -3.11
N TYR A 137 -2.03 4.13 -2.42
CA TYR A 137 -2.35 4.45 -1.04
C TYR A 137 -1.61 3.50 -0.10
N GLN A 138 -0.89 4.08 0.86
CA GLN A 138 -0.18 3.32 1.88
C GLN A 138 -1.10 3.01 3.06
N GLN A 139 -0.89 1.87 3.71
CA GLN A 139 -1.42 1.60 5.04
C GLN A 139 -0.61 2.42 6.06
N PRO A 140 -1.21 3.41 6.74
CA PRO A 140 -0.50 4.18 7.75
C PRO A 140 -0.08 3.33 8.95
N VAL A 141 0.97 3.76 9.63
CA VAL A 141 1.35 3.18 10.93
C VAL A 141 0.27 3.53 11.96
N SER A 142 -0.12 2.54 12.77
CA SER A 142 -1.13 2.74 13.80
C SER A 142 -0.72 3.78 14.84
N ILE A 143 -1.67 4.59 15.30
CA ILE A 143 -1.49 5.54 16.39
C ILE A 143 -1.09 4.86 17.70
N THR A 144 -1.34 3.55 17.85
CA THR A 144 -1.04 2.77 19.05
C THR A 144 0.45 2.50 19.27
N SER A 145 1.33 2.93 18.35
CA SER A 145 2.78 2.71 18.44
C SER A 145 3.44 3.41 19.66
N SER A 146 2.86 4.51 20.15
CA SER A 146 3.31 5.25 21.34
C SER A 146 2.16 6.08 21.89
N THR A 147 2.17 6.36 23.21
CA THR A 147 1.15 7.20 23.87
C THR A 147 1.10 8.63 23.31
N THR A 148 2.19 9.12 22.74
CA THR A 148 2.29 10.46 22.11
C THR A 148 2.08 10.43 20.60
N SER A 149 1.90 9.24 20.01
CA SER A 149 1.69 9.10 18.56
C SER A 149 0.40 9.79 18.12
N THR A 150 0.45 10.36 16.91
CA THR A 150 -0.71 10.93 16.21
C THR A 150 -0.78 10.36 14.81
N SER A 151 -1.97 10.30 14.24
CA SER A 151 -2.21 9.99 12.84
C SER A 151 -2.93 11.15 12.17
N TYR A 152 -2.99 11.16 10.84
CA TYR A 152 -3.77 12.16 10.11
C TYR A 152 -5.22 12.21 10.63
N VAL A 153 -5.85 11.05 10.81
CA VAL A 153 -7.22 10.95 11.30
C VAL A 153 -7.35 11.50 12.73
N SER A 154 -6.39 11.19 13.61
CA SER A 154 -6.42 11.66 15.01
C SER A 154 -6.20 13.17 15.14
N VAL A 155 -5.65 13.82 14.13
CA VAL A 155 -5.45 15.28 14.12
C VAL A 155 -6.62 16.01 13.49
N TYR A 156 -7.12 15.51 12.34
CA TYR A 156 -8.09 16.25 11.52
C TYR A 156 -9.52 15.71 11.61
N ALA A 157 -9.73 14.49 12.13
CA ALA A 157 -11.05 13.87 12.29
C ALA A 157 -11.09 13.02 13.57
N GLN A 158 -10.93 13.69 14.72
CA GLN A 158 -10.83 13.04 16.04
C GLN A 158 -12.09 12.25 16.41
N ASP A 159 -13.25 12.82 16.10
CA ASP A 159 -14.57 12.22 16.28
C ASP A 159 -14.73 10.92 15.48
N LEU A 160 -14.25 10.90 14.25
CA LEU A 160 -14.28 9.70 13.41
C LEU A 160 -13.55 8.52 14.08
N LEU A 161 -12.39 8.79 14.69
CA LEU A 161 -11.61 7.75 15.35
C LEU A 161 -12.24 7.29 16.68
N LEU A 162 -12.94 8.19 17.36
CA LEU A 162 -13.61 7.88 18.64
C LEU A 162 -14.89 7.03 18.43
N TYR A 163 -15.61 7.24 17.31
CA TYR A 163 -16.89 6.59 17.04
C TYR A 163 -16.82 5.42 16.04
N ALA A 164 -15.65 5.10 15.48
CA ALA A 164 -15.46 4.00 14.53
C ALA A 164 -15.36 2.64 15.24
#